data_c2b8a256084713e30f7c61ef70472f69
#
_entry.id   c2b8a256084713e30f7c61ef70472f69
#
_cell.length_a   1.000
_cell.length_b   1.000
_cell.length_c   1.000
_cell.angle_alpha   90.00
_cell.angle_beta   90.00
_cell.angle_gamma   90.00
#
_symmetry.space_group_name_H-M   'P 1'
#
loop_
_entity.id
_entity.type
_entity.pdbx_description
1 polymer ?
#
loop_
_entity_poly.entity_id
_entity_poly.type
_entity_poly.pdbx_seq_one_letter_code
_entity_poly.pdbx_strand_id
1 'polypeptide(L)'
;TELKFPATIIGGILILIFTQQCTQFSKVQTGLENLIVNYNHKIAFKRIGIVTNNTGVNIKGTPIWKLLKDLPNVDVAAVFSPEHGLFGEAAAGEQVDYSESDEELPPLYSLYGTTRKPTKKMLEGIDLLIYDIQDIGARFYTYISTMGLIMEAAAESGIPCLILDRPNPLTGKLITGPILDLEASSFVGLYPIPSVYGLTPGELALMISDQSWIEAVPNIEVVTLTGWSRNMWYDQTGLPWVPPSPNIPNLETAIIYPGTVLIEATNVSEGRGTDHPFRWIGAPWIDSNELSDAMNIIGLSGVTFSPIEFAPNSIPGAAPNPKNNTQTCNGVEIILTNRDIFSPVIVGIQLLQTISLLYPQKLEI
;
A
#
# COMPACT_ATOMS: atom_id res chain seq x y z
N THR A 1 73.91 52.82 -8.54
CA THR A 1 73.76 51.35 -8.63
C THR A 1 72.45 50.97 -8.00
N GLU A 2 71.39 50.88 -8.85
CA GLU A 2 70.06 50.50 -8.43
C GLU A 2 69.88 48.98 -8.63
N LEU A 3 69.54 48.30 -7.59
CA LEU A 3 69.10 46.88 -7.61
C LEU A 3 67.60 46.82 -7.78
N LYS A 4 67.14 46.30 -8.93
CA LYS A 4 65.73 45.95 -9.21
C LYS A 4 65.51 44.56 -8.72
N PHE A 5 64.52 44.37 -7.83
CA PHE A 5 63.92 43.04 -7.49
C PHE A 5 62.71 42.75 -8.34
N PRO A 6 62.56 41.55 -8.85
CA PRO A 6 61.34 41.17 -9.57
C PRO A 6 60.21 40.76 -8.59
N ALA A 7 58.98 41.25 -8.84
CA ALA A 7 57.82 40.89 -8.11
C ALA A 7 57.34 39.52 -8.57
N THR A 8 57.31 38.56 -7.65
CA THR A 8 56.73 37.21 -7.84
C THR A 8 55.22 37.27 -7.53
N ILE A 9 54.39 37.10 -8.54
CA ILE A 9 52.96 36.96 -8.40
C ILE A 9 52.69 35.52 -7.94
N ILE A 10 52.30 35.35 -6.69
CA ILE A 10 51.77 34.08 -6.17
C ILE A 10 50.26 34.03 -6.47
N GLY A 11 49.90 33.35 -7.55
CA GLY A 11 48.49 33.04 -7.87
C GLY A 11 47.98 31.99 -6.91
N GLY A 12 47.19 32.39 -5.94
CA GLY A 12 46.46 31.46 -5.08
C GLY A 12 45.32 30.79 -5.84
N ILE A 13 45.48 29.51 -6.14
CA ILE A 13 44.39 28.68 -6.66
C ILE A 13 43.48 28.34 -5.46
N LEU A 14 42.31 28.97 -5.40
CA LEU A 14 41.26 28.66 -4.45
C LEU A 14 40.56 27.35 -4.94
N ILE A 15 40.96 26.19 -4.40
CA ILE A 15 40.26 24.93 -4.62
C ILE A 15 39.01 24.96 -3.77
N LEU A 16 37.86 25.27 -4.39
CA LEU A 16 36.52 25.06 -3.83
C LEU A 16 36.28 23.56 -3.77
N ILE A 17 36.56 22.96 -2.62
CA ILE A 17 36.12 21.58 -2.33
C ILE A 17 34.61 21.64 -2.09
N PHE A 18 33.83 21.35 -3.14
CA PHE A 18 32.43 20.98 -2.96
C PHE A 18 32.39 19.61 -2.24
N THR A 19 32.25 19.62 -0.92
CA THR A 19 31.84 18.45 -0.19
C THR A 19 30.39 18.20 -0.58
N GLN A 20 30.16 17.31 -1.57
CA GLN A 20 28.89 16.63 -1.69
C GLN A 20 28.68 15.90 -0.36
N GLN A 21 27.89 16.50 0.53
CA GLN A 21 27.24 15.76 1.60
C GLN A 21 26.32 14.74 0.91
N CYS A 22 26.87 13.55 0.65
CA CYS A 22 26.05 12.37 0.47
C CYS A 22 25.28 12.21 1.79
N THR A 23 24.06 12.71 1.85
CA THR A 23 23.12 12.33 2.91
C THR A 23 22.93 10.84 2.76
N GLN A 24 23.68 10.09 3.52
CA GLN A 24 23.50 8.65 3.71
C GLN A 24 22.18 8.54 4.46
N PHE A 25 21.08 8.41 3.72
CA PHE A 25 19.79 8.10 4.31
C PHE A 25 20.00 6.80 5.10
N SER A 26 19.79 6.86 6.40
CA SER A 26 19.75 5.66 7.21
C SER A 26 18.64 4.80 6.66
N LYS A 27 19.00 3.60 6.21
CA LYS A 27 18.03 2.66 5.62
C LYS A 27 16.92 2.41 6.62
N VAL A 28 15.67 2.57 6.20
CA VAL A 28 14.52 2.26 7.05
C VAL A 28 14.56 0.79 7.43
N GLN A 29 14.42 0.51 8.72
CA GLN A 29 14.20 -0.84 9.23
C GLN A 29 12.73 -0.97 9.61
N THR A 30 12.06 -1.97 9.09
CA THR A 30 10.67 -2.27 9.41
C THR A 30 10.54 -2.89 10.80
N GLY A 31 9.31 -2.99 11.29
CA GLY A 31 9.04 -3.72 12.53
C GLY A 31 9.55 -5.17 12.48
N LEU A 32 9.55 -5.79 11.29
CA LEU A 32 10.09 -7.15 11.11
C LEU A 32 11.59 -7.23 11.39
N GLU A 33 12.40 -6.36 10.80
CA GLU A 33 13.83 -6.32 11.10
C GLU A 33 14.09 -6.03 12.58
N ASN A 34 13.36 -5.07 13.14
CA ASN A 34 13.50 -4.73 14.56
C ASN A 34 13.07 -5.87 15.49
N LEU A 35 12.03 -6.64 15.14
CA LEU A 35 11.63 -7.83 15.89
C LEU A 35 12.76 -8.84 15.96
N ILE A 36 13.37 -9.17 14.83
CA ILE A 36 14.42 -10.20 14.76
C ILE A 36 15.68 -9.75 15.50
N VAL A 37 16.09 -8.49 15.36
CA VAL A 37 17.34 -8.00 15.93
C VAL A 37 17.22 -7.63 17.41
N ASN A 38 16.14 -6.91 17.78
CA ASN A 38 16.05 -6.24 19.07
C ASN A 38 15.00 -6.86 20.00
N TYR A 39 13.98 -7.55 19.45
CA TYR A 39 12.79 -7.97 20.21
C TYR A 39 12.48 -9.46 20.08
N ASN A 40 13.43 -10.29 19.65
CA ASN A 40 13.23 -11.74 19.46
C ASN A 40 12.78 -12.47 20.74
N HIS A 41 13.10 -11.93 21.94
CA HIS A 41 12.62 -12.44 23.22
C HIS A 41 11.09 -12.41 23.36
N LYS A 42 10.39 -11.55 22.60
CA LYS A 42 8.93 -11.47 22.62
C LYS A 42 8.23 -12.67 21.99
N ILE A 43 8.93 -13.36 21.09
CA ILE A 43 8.41 -14.49 20.33
C ILE A 43 8.99 -15.84 20.77
N ALA A 44 10.05 -15.82 21.58
CA ALA A 44 10.71 -17.05 22.05
C ALA A 44 9.76 -17.92 22.90
N PHE A 45 9.76 -19.23 22.62
CA PHE A 45 8.93 -20.24 23.30
C PHE A 45 7.41 -20.04 23.14
N LYS A 46 6.99 -19.38 22.07
CA LYS A 46 5.57 -19.14 21.76
C LYS A 46 5.14 -19.88 20.53
N ARG A 47 3.88 -20.30 20.53
CA ARG A 47 3.14 -20.72 19.34
C ARG A 47 2.52 -19.51 18.68
N ILE A 48 2.94 -19.19 17.46
CA ILE A 48 2.65 -17.93 16.79
C ILE A 48 1.70 -18.16 15.62
N GLY A 49 0.65 -17.32 15.55
CA GLY A 49 -0.12 -17.12 14.35
C GLY A 49 0.39 -15.87 13.63
N ILE A 50 0.66 -15.96 12.33
CA ILE A 50 1.17 -14.85 11.53
C ILE A 50 0.12 -14.41 10.53
N VAL A 51 -0.28 -13.14 10.57
CA VAL A 51 -1.14 -12.50 9.58
C VAL A 51 -0.24 -11.78 8.58
N THR A 52 -0.16 -12.29 7.36
CA THR A 52 0.81 -11.78 6.37
C THR A 52 0.40 -12.14 4.94
N ASN A 53 1.09 -11.53 3.99
CA ASN A 53 1.03 -11.86 2.57
C ASN A 53 2.43 -11.74 1.93
N ASN A 54 2.49 -11.69 0.60
CA ASN A 54 3.73 -11.53 -0.17
C ASN A 54 4.54 -10.27 0.20
N THR A 55 3.92 -9.26 0.82
CA THR A 55 4.61 -8.02 1.23
C THR A 55 5.29 -8.15 2.60
N GLY A 56 4.92 -9.15 3.40
CA GLY A 56 5.50 -9.43 4.71
C GLY A 56 6.90 -10.04 4.60
N VAL A 57 7.83 -9.29 4.03
CA VAL A 57 9.21 -9.72 3.77
C VAL A 57 10.23 -8.79 4.43
N ASN A 58 11.40 -9.33 4.71
CA ASN A 58 12.55 -8.52 5.09
C ASN A 58 13.18 -7.84 3.87
N ILE A 59 14.21 -7.01 4.09
CA ILE A 59 14.90 -6.27 3.04
C ILE A 59 15.55 -7.16 1.96
N LYS A 60 15.77 -8.45 2.26
CA LYS A 60 16.30 -9.42 1.31
C LYS A 60 15.21 -10.17 0.54
N GLY A 61 13.93 -9.84 0.79
CA GLY A 61 12.79 -10.51 0.18
C GLY A 61 12.41 -11.85 0.84
N THR A 62 12.94 -12.16 2.02
CA THR A 62 12.58 -13.39 2.72
C THR A 62 11.28 -13.21 3.50
N PRO A 63 10.24 -14.06 3.27
CA PRO A 63 8.97 -13.96 3.97
C PRO A 63 9.10 -14.14 5.48
N ILE A 64 8.30 -13.40 6.24
CA ILE A 64 8.28 -13.47 7.71
C ILE A 64 8.04 -14.90 8.23
N TRP A 65 7.08 -15.61 7.65
CA TRP A 65 6.77 -16.97 8.11
C TRP A 65 7.97 -17.91 8.00
N LYS A 66 8.81 -17.77 6.95
CA LYS A 66 10.03 -18.53 6.78
C LYS A 66 11.10 -18.08 7.77
N LEU A 67 11.29 -16.78 7.92
CA LEU A 67 12.26 -16.23 8.88
C LEU A 67 11.98 -16.68 10.32
N LEU A 68 10.71 -16.69 10.73
CA LEU A 68 10.34 -17.07 12.09
C LEU A 68 10.37 -18.60 12.30
N LYS A 69 10.01 -19.39 11.26
CA LYS A 69 10.12 -20.87 11.31
C LYS A 69 11.57 -21.34 11.49
N ASP A 70 12.54 -20.60 10.94
CA ASP A 70 13.97 -20.95 11.03
C ASP A 70 14.59 -20.53 12.38
N LEU A 71 13.87 -19.78 13.22
CA LEU A 71 14.37 -19.38 14.54
C LEU A 71 14.25 -20.53 15.56
N PRO A 72 15.29 -20.78 16.35
CA PRO A 72 15.19 -21.73 17.45
C PRO A 72 14.18 -21.25 18.49
N ASN A 73 13.39 -22.15 19.04
CA ASN A 73 12.39 -21.86 20.07
C ASN A 73 11.20 -20.98 19.63
N VAL A 74 10.89 -20.94 18.34
CA VAL A 74 9.68 -20.32 17.78
C VAL A 74 8.88 -21.41 17.06
N ASP A 75 7.60 -21.51 17.39
CA ASP A 75 6.66 -22.41 16.71
C ASP A 75 5.66 -21.58 15.89
N VAL A 76 5.77 -21.62 14.56
CA VAL A 76 4.80 -20.98 13.66
C VAL A 76 3.63 -21.94 13.47
N ALA A 77 2.60 -21.77 14.29
CA ALA A 77 1.43 -22.64 14.37
C ALA A 77 0.44 -22.45 13.21
N ALA A 78 0.33 -21.23 12.68
CA ALA A 78 -0.57 -20.91 11.57
C ALA A 78 -0.15 -19.63 10.84
N VAL A 79 -0.51 -19.56 9.55
CA VAL A 79 -0.43 -18.35 8.73
C VAL A 79 -1.85 -17.98 8.28
N PHE A 80 -2.16 -16.69 8.34
CA PHE A 80 -3.43 -16.12 7.93
C PHE A 80 -3.16 -15.12 6.79
N SER A 81 -3.77 -15.33 5.63
CA SER A 81 -3.58 -14.45 4.49
C SER A 81 -4.81 -13.55 4.26
N PRO A 82 -4.61 -12.26 3.96
CA PRO A 82 -5.69 -11.34 3.58
C PRO A 82 -6.16 -11.56 2.14
N GLU A 83 -6.93 -10.62 1.61
CA GLU A 83 -7.24 -10.50 0.17
C GLU A 83 -5.96 -10.64 -0.67
N HIS A 84 -6.07 -11.18 -1.86
CA HIS A 84 -4.99 -11.56 -2.78
C HIS A 84 -4.16 -12.79 -2.34
N GLY A 85 -4.43 -13.37 -1.17
CA GLY A 85 -3.76 -14.57 -0.68
C GLY A 85 -2.32 -14.34 -0.18
N LEU A 86 -1.68 -15.43 0.26
CA LEU A 86 -0.31 -15.37 0.81
C LEU A 86 0.73 -14.92 -0.21
N PHE A 87 0.54 -15.29 -1.48
CA PHE A 87 1.50 -15.01 -2.55
C PHE A 87 1.16 -13.75 -3.35
N GLY A 88 0.01 -13.11 -3.09
CA GLY A 88 -0.38 -11.88 -3.76
C GLY A 88 -0.79 -12.07 -5.23
N GLU A 89 -1.18 -13.26 -5.62
CA GLU A 89 -1.45 -13.66 -7.02
C GLU A 89 -2.95 -13.74 -7.35
N ALA A 90 -3.83 -13.66 -6.36
CA ALA A 90 -5.27 -13.69 -6.59
C ALA A 90 -5.81 -12.32 -7.01
N ALA A 91 -6.77 -12.31 -7.93
CA ALA A 91 -7.46 -11.09 -8.34
C ALA A 91 -8.26 -10.48 -7.19
N ALA A 92 -8.57 -9.18 -7.29
CA ALA A 92 -9.43 -8.52 -6.32
C ALA A 92 -10.80 -9.20 -6.30
N GLY A 93 -11.31 -9.52 -5.11
CA GLY A 93 -12.57 -10.22 -4.93
C GLY A 93 -12.50 -11.75 -5.08
N GLU A 94 -11.37 -12.32 -5.48
CA GLU A 94 -11.20 -13.74 -5.67
C GLU A 94 -10.94 -14.45 -4.33
N GLN A 95 -11.70 -15.53 -4.06
CA GLN A 95 -11.48 -16.37 -2.89
C GLN A 95 -10.32 -17.33 -3.15
N VAL A 96 -9.36 -17.38 -2.24
CA VAL A 96 -8.24 -18.31 -2.30
C VAL A 96 -8.47 -19.46 -1.33
N ASP A 97 -8.57 -20.68 -1.86
CA ASP A 97 -8.67 -21.89 -1.06
C ASP A 97 -7.32 -22.62 -1.04
N TYR A 98 -6.80 -22.81 0.15
CA TYR A 98 -5.56 -23.57 0.37
C TYR A 98 -5.91 -25.02 0.72
N SER A 99 -6.20 -25.83 -0.29
CA SER A 99 -6.62 -27.24 -0.13
C SER A 99 -5.47 -28.23 -0.02
N GLU A 100 -4.28 -27.82 -0.43
CA GLU A 100 -3.07 -28.67 -0.37
C GLU A 100 -2.01 -27.99 0.50
N SER A 101 -1.59 -28.66 1.57
CA SER A 101 -0.47 -28.23 2.38
C SER A 101 0.83 -28.43 1.60
N ASP A 102 1.49 -27.37 1.23
CA ASP A 102 2.91 -27.43 0.96
C ASP A 102 3.61 -27.87 2.27
N GLU A 103 4.37 -28.97 2.27
CA GLU A 103 5.01 -29.50 3.48
C GLU A 103 5.95 -28.48 4.14
N GLU A 104 6.36 -27.45 3.41
CA GLU A 104 7.18 -26.35 3.94
C GLU A 104 6.36 -25.26 4.63
N LEU A 105 5.06 -25.13 4.33
CA LEU A 105 4.20 -24.09 4.91
C LEU A 105 3.53 -24.55 6.21
N PRO A 106 3.44 -23.69 7.22
CA PRO A 106 2.52 -23.88 8.34
C PRO A 106 1.06 -23.95 7.86
N PRO A 107 0.12 -24.47 8.68
CA PRO A 107 -1.31 -24.41 8.37
C PRO A 107 -1.71 -23.01 7.90
N LEU A 108 -2.34 -22.91 6.71
CA LEU A 108 -2.63 -21.66 6.03
C LEU A 108 -4.16 -21.45 5.95
N TYR A 109 -4.61 -20.29 6.41
CA TYR A 109 -6.01 -19.87 6.40
C TYR A 109 -6.21 -18.60 5.59
N SER A 110 -7.21 -18.60 4.69
CA SER A 110 -7.63 -17.38 4.00
C SER A 110 -8.59 -16.57 4.88
N LEU A 111 -8.33 -15.28 5.02
CA LEU A 111 -9.20 -14.29 5.67
C LEU A 111 -9.92 -13.41 4.64
N TYR A 112 -10.20 -13.98 3.47
CA TYR A 112 -10.96 -13.32 2.43
C TYR A 112 -12.06 -14.24 1.86
N GLY A 113 -13.19 -13.66 1.50
CA GLY A 113 -14.36 -14.41 1.04
C GLY A 113 -15.35 -14.68 2.17
N THR A 114 -15.60 -15.94 2.48
CA THR A 114 -16.58 -16.35 3.51
C THR A 114 -16.13 -16.05 4.94
N THR A 115 -14.82 -16.04 5.19
CA THR A 115 -14.24 -15.79 6.51
C THR A 115 -13.29 -14.61 6.43
N ARG A 116 -13.63 -13.50 7.08
CA ARG A 116 -12.80 -12.27 7.15
C ARG A 116 -12.14 -12.08 8.51
N LYS A 117 -12.65 -12.76 9.52
CA LYS A 117 -12.18 -12.74 10.91
C LYS A 117 -11.83 -14.16 11.33
N PRO A 118 -10.66 -14.44 11.90
CA PRO A 118 -10.32 -15.79 12.36
C PRO A 118 -11.35 -16.31 13.36
N THR A 119 -11.71 -17.56 13.20
CA THR A 119 -12.56 -18.25 14.16
C THR A 119 -11.75 -18.68 15.40
N LYS A 120 -12.42 -18.88 16.53
CA LYS A 120 -11.78 -19.40 17.74
C LYS A 120 -11.03 -20.72 17.49
N LYS A 121 -11.57 -21.57 16.61
CA LYS A 121 -10.91 -22.84 16.23
C LYS A 121 -9.60 -22.63 15.50
N MET A 122 -9.51 -21.62 14.63
CA MET A 122 -8.28 -21.29 13.90
C MET A 122 -7.21 -20.72 14.84
N LEU A 123 -7.63 -20.14 15.96
CA LEU A 123 -6.76 -19.54 16.97
C LEU A 123 -6.40 -20.47 18.14
N GLU A 124 -6.90 -21.72 18.10
CA GLU A 124 -6.68 -22.67 19.20
C GLU A 124 -5.20 -22.99 19.38
N GLY A 125 -4.70 -22.78 20.60
CA GLY A 125 -3.31 -23.04 20.98
C GLY A 125 -2.30 -22.02 20.45
N ILE A 126 -2.75 -20.85 19.94
CA ILE A 126 -1.87 -19.73 19.58
C ILE A 126 -1.66 -18.85 20.82
N ASP A 127 -0.39 -18.55 21.13
CA ASP A 127 0.02 -17.73 22.26
C ASP A 127 0.18 -16.25 21.89
N LEU A 128 0.40 -15.97 20.60
CA LEU A 128 0.65 -14.62 20.08
C LEU A 128 0.23 -14.54 18.62
N LEU A 129 -0.53 -13.50 18.28
CA LEU A 129 -0.76 -13.11 16.88
C LEU A 129 0.23 -12.03 16.46
N ILE A 130 0.81 -12.19 15.27
CA ILE A 130 1.69 -11.20 14.65
C ILE A 130 1.05 -10.71 13.36
N TYR A 131 0.97 -9.40 13.16
CA TYR A 131 0.54 -8.78 11.92
C TYR A 131 1.74 -8.14 11.22
N ASP A 132 1.99 -8.52 9.97
CA ASP A 132 3.07 -8.00 9.13
C ASP A 132 2.64 -7.91 7.66
N ILE A 133 2.04 -6.80 7.27
CA ILE A 133 1.57 -6.53 5.91
C ILE A 133 1.90 -5.08 5.55
N GLN A 134 2.44 -4.84 4.33
CA GLN A 134 2.63 -3.52 3.79
C GLN A 134 1.30 -2.99 3.24
N ASP A 135 0.74 -2.00 3.92
CA ASP A 135 -0.43 -1.25 3.41
C ASP A 135 -0.02 -0.17 2.39
N ILE A 136 -0.99 0.35 1.63
CA ILE A 136 -0.73 1.40 0.63
C ILE A 136 -1.13 2.81 1.07
N GLY A 137 -1.69 2.99 2.26
CA GLY A 137 -2.07 4.30 2.80
C GLY A 137 -3.42 4.84 2.32
N ALA A 138 -4.24 4.01 1.66
CA ALA A 138 -5.58 4.34 1.20
C ALA A 138 -6.64 3.55 1.97
N ARG A 139 -7.67 4.23 2.49
CA ARG A 139 -8.71 3.63 3.35
C ARG A 139 -9.43 2.45 2.71
N PHE A 140 -9.64 2.48 1.39
CA PHE A 140 -10.38 1.43 0.68
C PHE A 140 -9.58 0.14 0.52
N TYR A 141 -8.28 0.18 0.80
CA TYR A 141 -7.42 -0.97 0.71
C TYR A 141 -7.61 -1.85 1.95
N THR A 142 -8.05 -3.08 1.74
CA THR A 142 -8.68 -3.91 2.78
C THR A 142 -7.77 -4.41 3.90
N TYR A 143 -6.46 -4.22 3.77
CA TYR A 143 -5.50 -4.73 4.76
C TYR A 143 -5.67 -4.11 6.14
N ILE A 144 -6.03 -2.83 6.22
CA ILE A 144 -6.33 -2.18 7.50
C ILE A 144 -7.62 -2.71 8.14
N SER A 145 -8.60 -3.11 7.31
CA SER A 145 -9.81 -3.77 7.79
C SER A 145 -9.50 -5.18 8.32
N THR A 146 -8.68 -5.94 7.60
CA THR A 146 -8.17 -7.23 8.08
C THR A 146 -7.43 -7.07 9.41
N MET A 147 -6.57 -6.05 9.55
CA MET A 147 -5.83 -5.76 10.79
C MET A 147 -6.79 -5.60 11.98
N GLY A 148 -7.81 -4.78 11.86
CA GLY A 148 -8.76 -4.57 12.96
C GLY A 148 -9.58 -5.81 13.29
N LEU A 149 -10.02 -6.58 12.29
CA LEU A 149 -10.73 -7.84 12.53
C LEU A 149 -9.84 -8.89 13.22
N ILE A 150 -8.54 -8.91 12.93
CA ILE A 150 -7.56 -9.74 13.63
C ILE A 150 -7.39 -9.29 15.08
N MET A 151 -7.27 -7.98 15.31
CA MET A 151 -7.17 -7.42 16.66
C MET A 151 -8.40 -7.79 17.50
N GLU A 152 -9.58 -7.69 16.92
CA GLU A 152 -10.83 -8.08 17.57
C GLU A 152 -10.89 -9.58 17.89
N ALA A 153 -10.53 -10.45 16.92
CA ALA A 153 -10.47 -11.90 17.13
C ALA A 153 -9.45 -12.30 18.20
N ALA A 154 -8.31 -11.60 18.26
CA ALA A 154 -7.29 -11.77 19.30
C ALA A 154 -7.85 -11.45 20.67
N ALA A 155 -8.55 -10.32 20.83
CA ALA A 155 -9.19 -9.91 22.08
C ALA A 155 -10.23 -10.91 22.55
N GLU A 156 -11.13 -11.36 21.66
CA GLU A 156 -12.16 -12.37 21.96
C GLU A 156 -11.59 -13.72 22.39
N SER A 157 -10.36 -14.00 21.98
CA SER A 157 -9.63 -15.23 22.33
C SER A 157 -8.63 -15.05 23.47
N GLY A 158 -8.47 -13.83 24.00
CA GLY A 158 -7.50 -13.52 25.04
C GLY A 158 -6.03 -13.63 24.58
N ILE A 159 -5.77 -13.50 23.28
CA ILE A 159 -4.43 -13.62 22.67
C ILE A 159 -3.86 -12.21 22.47
N PRO A 160 -2.61 -11.93 22.92
CA PRO A 160 -1.93 -10.68 22.61
C PRO A 160 -1.64 -10.55 21.10
N CYS A 161 -1.60 -9.30 20.61
CA CYS A 161 -1.34 -8.99 19.22
C CYS A 161 -0.09 -8.11 19.07
N LEU A 162 0.83 -8.51 18.22
CA LEU A 162 2.06 -7.79 17.90
C LEU A 162 1.97 -7.25 16.48
N ILE A 163 1.98 -5.92 16.33
CA ILE A 163 1.94 -5.26 15.03
C ILE A 163 3.37 -4.89 14.63
N LEU A 164 3.85 -5.44 13.53
CA LEU A 164 5.15 -5.08 12.96
C LEU A 164 4.96 -3.90 12.03
N ASP A 165 5.44 -2.75 12.45
CA ASP A 165 5.17 -1.49 11.75
C ASP A 165 5.95 -1.38 10.44
N ARG A 166 5.31 -0.77 9.43
CA ARG A 166 5.84 -0.54 8.09
C ARG A 166 5.60 0.90 7.66
N PRO A 167 6.43 1.49 6.75
CA PRO A 167 6.22 2.86 6.30
C PRO A 167 4.89 2.99 5.53
N ASN A 168 4.24 4.15 5.69
CA ASN A 168 3.16 4.52 4.79
C ASN A 168 3.76 4.95 3.44
N PRO A 169 3.40 4.30 2.31
CA PRO A 169 4.00 4.59 1.01
C PRO A 169 3.71 6.00 0.50
N LEU A 170 2.56 6.55 0.90
CA LEU A 170 2.09 7.88 0.50
C LEU A 170 2.54 8.97 1.47
N THR A 171 3.62 8.77 2.20
CA THR A 171 4.11 9.62 3.29
C THR A 171 3.20 9.62 4.53
N GLY A 172 3.68 10.20 5.64
CA GLY A 172 2.85 10.48 6.83
C GLY A 172 2.26 11.89 6.82
N LYS A 173 2.40 12.64 5.72
CA LYS A 173 1.91 14.01 5.59
C LYS A 173 0.72 14.14 4.65
N LEU A 174 0.61 13.27 3.67
CA LEU A 174 -0.50 13.29 2.73
C LEU A 174 -1.76 12.79 3.43
N ILE A 175 -2.65 13.72 3.75
CA ILE A 175 -3.97 13.44 4.31
C ILE A 175 -4.97 14.16 3.41
N THR A 176 -5.87 13.40 2.76
CA THR A 176 -6.83 13.98 1.80
C THR A 176 -8.06 13.09 1.64
N GLY A 177 -9.13 13.70 1.12
CA GLY A 177 -10.42 13.05 0.91
C GLY A 177 -11.31 13.08 2.16
N PRO A 178 -12.59 12.71 2.00
CA PRO A 178 -13.56 12.76 3.08
C PRO A 178 -13.25 11.72 4.17
N ILE A 179 -13.56 12.08 5.41
CA ILE A 179 -13.65 11.11 6.51
C ILE A 179 -14.85 10.20 6.23
N LEU A 180 -14.70 8.91 6.52
CA LEU A 180 -15.80 7.95 6.36
C LEU A 180 -16.93 8.28 7.31
N ASP A 181 -18.14 8.36 6.75
CA ASP A 181 -19.35 8.29 7.54
C ASP A 181 -19.61 6.82 7.93
N LEU A 182 -19.75 6.55 9.23
CA LEU A 182 -19.94 5.18 9.74
C LEU A 182 -21.25 4.54 9.26
N GLU A 183 -22.24 5.33 8.83
CA GLU A 183 -23.45 4.77 8.19
C GLU A 183 -23.13 4.10 6.84
N ALA A 184 -22.03 4.50 6.18
CA ALA A 184 -21.51 3.86 4.97
C ALA A 184 -20.40 2.83 5.23
N SER A 185 -20.25 2.36 6.48
CA SER A 185 -19.21 1.41 6.84
C SER A 185 -19.36 0.09 6.10
N SER A 186 -18.22 -0.43 5.62
CA SER A 186 -18.12 -1.71 4.92
C SER A 186 -16.71 -2.27 5.05
N PHE A 187 -16.45 -3.45 4.51
CA PHE A 187 -15.10 -4.04 4.54
C PHE A 187 -14.03 -3.19 3.81
N VAL A 188 -14.43 -2.36 2.83
CA VAL A 188 -13.55 -1.39 2.15
C VAL A 188 -13.49 -0.03 2.87
N GLY A 189 -14.01 0.04 4.09
CA GLY A 189 -13.98 1.25 4.92
C GLY A 189 -14.65 0.99 6.26
N LEU A 190 -13.88 0.55 7.27
CA LEU A 190 -14.40 0.27 8.61
C LEU A 190 -14.25 1.45 9.56
N TYR A 191 -13.26 2.32 9.34
CA TYR A 191 -12.87 3.33 10.32
C TYR A 191 -13.14 4.75 9.82
N PRO A 192 -13.53 5.69 10.72
CA PRO A 192 -13.80 7.08 10.38
C PRO A 192 -12.50 7.88 10.17
N ILE A 193 -11.74 7.48 9.16
CA ILE A 193 -10.50 8.11 8.72
C ILE A 193 -10.64 8.69 7.31
N PRO A 194 -9.79 9.66 6.89
CA PRO A 194 -9.76 10.18 5.54
C PRO A 194 -9.47 9.10 4.48
N SER A 195 -9.79 9.38 3.21
CA SER A 195 -9.49 8.46 2.10
C SER A 195 -8.00 8.12 1.98
N VAL A 196 -7.12 9.11 2.19
CA VAL A 196 -5.69 8.94 2.42
C VAL A 196 -5.40 9.45 3.82
N TYR A 197 -4.89 8.62 4.71
CA TYR A 197 -4.93 8.85 6.15
C TYR A 197 -3.57 9.15 6.80
N GLY A 198 -2.44 8.97 6.11
CA GLY A 198 -1.11 9.41 6.55
C GLY A 198 -0.54 8.73 7.80
N LEU A 199 -1.10 7.60 8.23
CA LEU A 199 -0.60 6.82 9.37
C LEU A 199 0.13 5.57 8.89
N THR A 200 1.07 5.09 9.69
CA THR A 200 1.62 3.74 9.53
C THR A 200 0.62 2.69 10.06
N PRO A 201 0.73 1.41 9.67
CA PRO A 201 -0.13 0.36 10.24
C PRO A 201 -0.07 0.29 11.76
N GLY A 202 1.12 0.47 12.36
CA GLY A 202 1.27 0.49 13.82
C GLY A 202 0.57 1.67 14.47
N GLU A 203 0.68 2.88 13.90
CA GLU A 203 -0.04 4.07 14.38
C GLU A 203 -1.54 3.89 14.25
N LEU A 204 -2.02 3.33 13.15
CA LEU A 204 -3.45 3.08 12.94
C LEU A 204 -3.98 2.01 13.92
N ALA A 205 -3.23 0.95 14.19
CA ALA A 205 -3.62 -0.07 15.16
C ALA A 205 -3.81 0.52 16.57
N LEU A 206 -2.89 1.40 17.00
CA LEU A 206 -3.02 2.12 18.27
C LEU A 206 -4.25 3.04 18.26
N MET A 207 -4.49 3.76 17.16
CA MET A 207 -5.65 4.64 17.04
C MET A 207 -6.97 3.85 17.08
N ILE A 208 -7.08 2.72 16.39
CA ILE A 208 -8.25 1.83 16.44
C ILE A 208 -8.53 1.39 17.87
N SER A 209 -7.49 1.01 18.60
CA SER A 209 -7.57 0.61 20.00
C SER A 209 -8.01 1.75 20.92
N ASP A 210 -7.33 2.89 20.85
CA ASP A 210 -7.56 4.03 21.75
C ASP A 210 -8.94 4.67 21.53
N GLN A 211 -9.42 4.67 20.27
CA GLN A 211 -10.75 5.20 19.93
C GLN A 211 -11.87 4.18 20.10
N SER A 212 -11.56 2.93 20.50
CA SER A 212 -12.52 1.84 20.67
C SER A 212 -13.37 1.62 19.39
N TRP A 213 -12.73 1.63 18.22
CA TRP A 213 -13.42 1.37 16.94
C TRP A 213 -13.69 -0.11 16.70
N ILE A 214 -13.22 -0.98 17.55
CA ILE A 214 -13.51 -2.42 17.61
C ILE A 214 -14.13 -2.76 18.95
N GLU A 215 -15.03 -3.78 18.98
CA GLU A 215 -15.79 -4.12 20.19
C GLU A 215 -14.91 -4.64 21.33
N ALA A 216 -13.88 -5.39 21.00
CA ALA A 216 -12.94 -5.93 21.97
C ALA A 216 -11.51 -5.58 21.56
N VAL A 217 -10.75 -4.99 22.50
CA VAL A 217 -9.37 -4.56 22.28
C VAL A 217 -8.42 -5.55 22.93
N PRO A 218 -7.50 -6.17 22.15
CA PRO A 218 -6.49 -7.06 22.70
C PRO A 218 -5.37 -6.27 23.40
N ASN A 219 -4.50 -6.99 24.11
CA ASN A 219 -3.21 -6.44 24.49
C ASN A 219 -2.36 -6.26 23.22
N ILE A 220 -2.24 -5.01 22.74
CA ILE A 220 -1.51 -4.65 21.50
C ILE A 220 -0.14 -4.13 21.87
N GLU A 221 0.85 -4.61 21.15
CA GLU A 221 2.17 -4.02 21.14
C GLU A 221 2.61 -3.74 19.69
N VAL A 222 3.22 -2.57 19.46
CA VAL A 222 3.78 -2.21 18.13
C VAL A 222 5.29 -2.30 18.20
N VAL A 223 5.87 -3.14 17.33
CA VAL A 223 7.29 -3.10 17.04
C VAL A 223 7.50 -2.03 15.98
N THR A 224 7.96 -0.86 16.41
CA THR A 224 8.07 0.32 15.56
C THR A 224 9.13 0.17 14.49
N LEU A 225 8.89 0.77 13.32
CA LEU A 225 9.94 0.98 12.31
C LEU A 225 10.93 2.05 12.78
N THR A 226 12.16 2.02 12.25
CA THR A 226 13.19 3.03 12.54
C THR A 226 13.77 3.62 11.26
N GLY A 227 14.25 4.87 11.34
CA GLY A 227 14.84 5.58 10.21
C GLY A 227 13.83 6.18 9.22
N TRP A 228 12.55 5.95 9.40
CA TRP A 228 11.49 6.59 8.62
C TRP A 228 11.08 7.94 9.21
N SER A 229 10.72 8.85 8.34
CA SER A 229 10.12 10.14 8.73
C SER A 229 8.88 10.43 7.88
N ARG A 230 7.95 11.23 8.42
CA ARG A 230 6.64 11.49 7.80
C ARG A 230 6.66 12.09 6.40
N ASN A 231 7.76 12.71 6.00
CA ASN A 231 7.94 13.30 4.66
C ASN A 231 8.57 12.35 3.64
N MET A 232 8.92 11.12 4.04
CA MET A 232 9.48 10.13 3.12
C MET A 232 8.40 9.47 2.28
N TRP A 233 8.59 9.47 0.97
CA TRP A 233 7.93 8.57 0.04
C TRP A 233 8.57 7.18 0.13
N TYR A 234 7.86 6.14 -0.30
CA TYR A 234 8.35 4.76 -0.16
C TYR A 234 9.71 4.52 -0.84
N ASP A 235 9.94 5.07 -2.03
CA ASP A 235 11.21 4.96 -2.76
C ASP A 235 12.41 5.60 -2.06
N GLN A 236 12.16 6.49 -1.09
CA GLN A 236 13.18 7.11 -0.26
C GLN A 236 13.56 6.28 0.96
N THR A 237 12.80 5.21 1.26
CA THR A 237 13.06 4.33 2.40
C THR A 237 14.21 3.35 2.16
N GLY A 238 14.56 3.09 0.90
CA GLY A 238 15.52 2.06 0.50
C GLY A 238 14.97 0.62 0.63
N LEU A 239 13.68 0.47 0.92
CA LEU A 239 12.99 -0.83 0.90
C LEU A 239 12.58 -1.20 -0.54
N PRO A 240 12.61 -2.49 -0.90
CA PRO A 240 12.13 -2.92 -2.20
C PRO A 240 10.60 -2.78 -2.28
N TRP A 241 10.09 -2.33 -3.43
CA TRP A 241 8.65 -2.37 -3.68
C TRP A 241 8.23 -3.81 -3.96
N VAL A 242 7.40 -4.35 -3.11
CA VAL A 242 6.70 -5.62 -3.35
C VAL A 242 5.24 -5.26 -3.65
N PRO A 243 4.74 -5.55 -4.87
CA PRO A 243 3.36 -5.23 -5.21
C PRO A 243 2.37 -5.82 -4.22
N PRO A 244 1.58 -4.99 -3.49
CA PRO A 244 0.64 -5.49 -2.50
C PRO A 244 -0.58 -6.19 -3.15
N SER A 245 -0.83 -5.89 -4.41
CA SER A 245 -1.74 -6.63 -5.30
C SER A 245 -1.24 -6.54 -6.73
N PRO A 246 -1.73 -7.43 -7.64
CA PRO A 246 -1.32 -7.42 -9.04
C PRO A 246 -1.60 -6.09 -9.76
N ASN A 247 -2.60 -5.33 -9.29
CA ASN A 247 -2.99 -4.05 -9.89
C ASN A 247 -2.37 -2.81 -9.21
N ILE A 248 -1.44 -3.01 -8.26
CA ILE A 248 -0.60 -1.94 -7.68
C ILE A 248 0.88 -2.27 -7.92
N PRO A 249 1.33 -2.31 -9.18
CA PRO A 249 2.65 -2.83 -9.55
C PRO A 249 3.80 -1.94 -9.07
N ASN A 250 3.56 -0.67 -8.81
CA ASN A 250 4.59 0.29 -8.43
C ASN A 250 4.03 1.44 -7.58
N LEU A 251 4.94 2.24 -7.02
CA LEU A 251 4.59 3.38 -6.16
C LEU A 251 3.77 4.45 -6.90
N GLU A 252 4.02 4.70 -8.18
CA GLU A 252 3.26 5.71 -8.94
C GLU A 252 1.79 5.34 -9.04
N THR A 253 1.49 4.07 -9.30
CA THR A 253 0.12 3.56 -9.25
C THR A 253 -0.49 3.71 -7.86
N ALA A 254 0.26 3.41 -6.79
CA ALA A 254 -0.23 3.57 -5.42
C ALA A 254 -0.54 5.04 -5.08
N ILE A 255 0.23 6.01 -5.62
CA ILE A 255 -0.02 7.44 -5.43
C ILE A 255 -1.32 7.89 -6.13
N ILE A 256 -1.59 7.37 -7.32
CA ILE A 256 -2.74 7.77 -8.16
C ILE A 256 -4.01 7.04 -7.71
N TYR A 257 -3.88 5.79 -7.28
CA TYR A 257 -4.98 4.88 -6.91
C TYR A 257 -6.06 5.49 -6.00
N PRO A 258 -5.76 6.27 -4.93
CA PRO A 258 -6.81 6.78 -4.03
C PRO A 258 -7.86 7.67 -4.71
N GLY A 259 -7.55 8.20 -5.88
CA GLY A 259 -8.51 8.94 -6.70
C GLY A 259 -9.18 8.07 -7.75
N THR A 260 -8.38 7.30 -8.49
CA THR A 260 -8.86 6.55 -9.64
C THR A 260 -9.62 5.28 -9.28
N VAL A 261 -9.52 4.80 -8.04
CA VAL A 261 -10.38 3.74 -7.51
C VAL A 261 -11.88 4.09 -7.62
N LEU A 262 -12.24 5.38 -7.59
CA LEU A 262 -13.62 5.82 -7.76
C LEU A 262 -14.21 5.43 -9.13
N ILE A 263 -13.37 5.25 -10.15
CA ILE A 263 -13.77 4.79 -11.48
C ILE A 263 -14.28 3.35 -11.46
N GLU A 264 -13.90 2.54 -10.46
CA GLU A 264 -14.39 1.16 -10.33
C GLU A 264 -15.92 1.10 -10.18
N ALA A 265 -16.54 2.12 -9.63
CA ALA A 265 -17.99 2.22 -9.48
C ALA A 265 -18.73 2.55 -10.80
N THR A 266 -18.03 2.70 -11.92
CA THR A 266 -18.59 3.14 -13.20
C THR A 266 -18.40 2.10 -14.30
N ASN A 267 -19.00 2.37 -15.49
CA ASN A 267 -18.76 1.59 -16.71
C ASN A 267 -17.47 2.01 -17.48
N VAL A 268 -16.67 2.92 -16.92
CA VAL A 268 -15.35 3.32 -17.47
C VAL A 268 -14.30 2.33 -16.99
N SER A 269 -13.37 1.95 -17.86
CA SER A 269 -12.21 1.15 -17.48
C SER A 269 -11.21 1.98 -16.66
N GLU A 270 -10.79 1.42 -15.54
CA GLU A 270 -9.71 1.94 -14.69
C GLU A 270 -8.33 1.37 -15.07
N GLY A 271 -8.21 0.80 -16.28
CA GLY A 271 -6.95 0.28 -16.80
C GLY A 271 -6.56 -1.11 -16.30
N ARG A 272 -7.37 -1.78 -15.49
CA ARG A 272 -7.15 -3.19 -15.16
C ARG A 272 -7.18 -4.02 -16.44
N GLY A 273 -6.32 -5.03 -16.53
CA GLY A 273 -6.13 -5.80 -17.77
C GLY A 273 -5.18 -5.13 -18.76
N THR A 274 -4.43 -4.11 -18.32
CA THR A 274 -3.32 -3.46 -19.05
C THR A 274 -2.07 -3.41 -18.17
N ASP A 275 -0.95 -2.93 -18.72
CA ASP A 275 0.29 -2.70 -17.97
C ASP A 275 0.23 -1.45 -17.06
N HIS A 276 -0.86 -0.67 -17.13
CA HIS A 276 -1.03 0.60 -16.41
C HIS A 276 -2.36 0.69 -15.65
N PRO A 277 -2.64 -0.26 -14.74
CA PRO A 277 -3.86 -0.21 -13.93
C PRO A 277 -3.93 1.09 -13.14
N PHE A 278 -5.12 1.67 -13.05
CA PHE A 278 -5.44 2.93 -12.39
C PHE A 278 -4.78 4.20 -12.96
N ARG A 279 -3.90 4.04 -13.96
CA ARG A 279 -3.27 5.16 -14.68
C ARG A 279 -3.91 5.43 -16.03
N TRP A 280 -4.41 4.39 -16.71
CA TRP A 280 -5.13 4.48 -17.96
C TRP A 280 -6.62 4.40 -17.70
N ILE A 281 -7.32 5.50 -18.00
CA ILE A 281 -8.76 5.63 -17.73
C ILE A 281 -9.47 5.89 -19.04
N GLY A 282 -10.44 5.04 -19.40
CA GLY A 282 -11.12 5.20 -20.67
C GLY A 282 -12.29 4.27 -20.91
N ALA A 283 -13.01 4.55 -22.00
CA ALA A 283 -14.12 3.72 -22.46
C ALA A 283 -14.23 3.82 -24.01
N PRO A 284 -14.94 2.89 -24.67
CA PRO A 284 -15.11 2.93 -26.12
C PRO A 284 -15.81 4.18 -26.66
N TRP A 285 -16.54 4.86 -25.84
CA TRP A 285 -17.36 6.03 -26.22
C TRP A 285 -16.72 7.38 -25.83
N ILE A 286 -15.54 7.40 -25.25
CA ILE A 286 -14.78 8.62 -24.92
C ILE A 286 -14.00 9.10 -26.15
N ASP A 287 -13.84 10.41 -26.31
CA ASP A 287 -12.84 11.04 -27.17
C ASP A 287 -11.62 11.40 -26.32
N SER A 288 -10.49 10.80 -26.65
CA SER A 288 -9.25 10.95 -25.87
C SER A 288 -8.75 12.40 -25.83
N ASN A 289 -8.83 13.11 -26.96
CA ASN A 289 -8.36 14.50 -27.04
C ASN A 289 -9.29 15.42 -26.27
N GLU A 290 -10.62 15.27 -26.43
CA GLU A 290 -11.61 16.08 -25.72
C GLU A 290 -11.46 15.93 -24.19
N LEU A 291 -11.32 14.70 -23.70
CA LEU A 291 -11.15 14.45 -22.27
C LEU A 291 -9.79 14.97 -21.76
N SER A 292 -8.71 14.73 -22.50
CA SER A 292 -7.36 15.18 -22.13
C SER A 292 -7.30 16.72 -22.06
N ASP A 293 -7.82 17.40 -23.09
CA ASP A 293 -7.84 18.85 -23.14
C ASP A 293 -8.68 19.45 -21.99
N ALA A 294 -9.87 18.89 -21.76
CA ALA A 294 -10.74 19.33 -20.66
C ALA A 294 -10.06 19.18 -19.30
N MET A 295 -9.40 18.06 -19.03
CA MET A 295 -8.69 17.81 -17.78
C MET A 295 -7.47 18.72 -17.62
N ASN A 296 -6.70 18.97 -18.69
CA ASN A 296 -5.54 19.86 -18.64
C ASN A 296 -5.91 21.33 -18.47
N ILE A 297 -7.07 21.78 -19.00
CA ILE A 297 -7.59 23.14 -18.82
C ILE A 297 -7.93 23.42 -17.35
N ILE A 298 -8.32 22.42 -16.56
CA ILE A 298 -8.59 22.57 -15.12
C ILE A 298 -7.33 23.01 -14.37
N GLY A 299 -6.15 22.61 -14.83
CA GLY A 299 -4.86 23.01 -14.25
C GLY A 299 -4.58 22.37 -12.89
N LEU A 300 -4.90 21.09 -12.72
CA LEU A 300 -4.66 20.35 -11.49
C LEU A 300 -3.16 20.25 -11.18
N SER A 301 -2.79 20.51 -9.92
CA SER A 301 -1.39 20.55 -9.52
C SER A 301 -0.76 19.16 -9.52
N GLY A 302 0.48 19.08 -10.04
CA GLY A 302 1.30 17.87 -9.97
C GLY A 302 0.92 16.75 -10.93
N VAL A 303 0.04 17.02 -11.92
CA VAL A 303 -0.46 16.02 -12.88
C VAL A 303 -0.71 16.66 -14.25
N THR A 304 -0.55 15.86 -15.29
CA THR A 304 -1.02 16.16 -16.66
C THR A 304 -1.72 14.93 -17.23
N PHE A 305 -2.53 15.14 -18.25
CA PHE A 305 -3.31 14.10 -18.90
C PHE A 305 -2.91 14.01 -20.36
N SER A 306 -2.54 12.83 -20.83
CA SER A 306 -2.21 12.57 -22.23
C SER A 306 -3.29 11.71 -22.88
N PRO A 307 -3.73 12.03 -24.10
CA PRO A 307 -4.69 11.19 -24.81
C PRO A 307 -4.08 9.81 -25.10
N ILE A 308 -4.89 8.75 -24.92
CA ILE A 308 -4.44 7.37 -25.11
C ILE A 308 -5.55 6.51 -25.72
N GLU A 309 -5.13 5.48 -26.44
CA GLU A 309 -5.96 4.35 -26.88
C GLU A 309 -5.38 3.06 -26.28
N PHE A 310 -6.23 2.19 -25.73
CA PHE A 310 -5.82 0.92 -25.13
C PHE A 310 -6.97 -0.10 -25.19
N ALA A 311 -6.64 -1.37 -25.04
CA ALA A 311 -7.64 -2.43 -24.92
C ALA A 311 -7.34 -3.27 -23.65
N PRO A 312 -8.24 -3.27 -22.66
CA PRO A 312 -8.11 -4.18 -21.52
C PRO A 312 -8.19 -5.64 -21.98
N ASN A 313 -7.36 -6.50 -21.41
CA ASN A 313 -7.38 -7.93 -21.70
C ASN A 313 -7.52 -8.72 -20.39
N SER A 314 -8.13 -9.89 -20.48
CA SER A 314 -8.19 -10.81 -19.36
C SER A 314 -6.77 -11.24 -18.94
N ILE A 315 -6.40 -10.99 -17.69
CA ILE A 315 -5.14 -11.41 -17.09
C ILE A 315 -5.48 -12.27 -15.87
N PRO A 316 -5.26 -13.60 -15.92
CA PRO A 316 -5.49 -14.48 -14.77
C PRO A 316 -4.75 -13.98 -13.52
N GLY A 317 -5.40 -14.03 -12.37
CA GLY A 317 -4.84 -13.58 -11.09
C GLY A 317 -4.75 -12.05 -10.91
N ALA A 318 -4.86 -11.25 -11.98
CA ALA A 318 -4.83 -9.79 -11.89
C ALA A 318 -6.17 -9.14 -12.25
N ALA A 319 -6.68 -9.45 -13.43
CA ALA A 319 -7.91 -8.91 -13.99
C ALA A 319 -8.59 -9.96 -14.87
N PRO A 320 -9.22 -11.00 -14.31
CA PRO A 320 -9.83 -12.07 -15.10
C PRO A 320 -10.98 -11.57 -15.98
N ASN A 321 -11.71 -10.55 -15.52
CA ASN A 321 -12.83 -9.96 -16.23
C ASN A 321 -12.76 -8.42 -16.18
N PRO A 322 -11.78 -7.77 -16.85
CA PRO A 322 -11.68 -6.33 -16.82
C PRO A 322 -12.87 -5.68 -17.57
N LYS A 323 -13.24 -4.48 -17.18
CA LYS A 323 -14.24 -3.70 -17.92
C LYS A 323 -13.78 -3.47 -19.36
N ASN A 324 -14.72 -3.50 -20.29
CA ASN A 324 -14.45 -3.33 -21.74
C ASN A 324 -13.41 -4.33 -22.28
N ASN A 325 -13.39 -5.56 -21.74
CA ASN A 325 -12.47 -6.62 -22.16
C ASN A 325 -12.42 -6.77 -23.68
N THR A 326 -11.23 -6.74 -24.27
CA THR A 326 -10.93 -6.79 -25.72
C THR A 326 -11.51 -5.64 -26.57
N GLN A 327 -12.17 -4.66 -25.98
CA GLN A 327 -12.66 -3.49 -26.70
C GLN A 327 -11.63 -2.37 -26.67
N THR A 328 -11.48 -1.68 -27.79
CA THR A 328 -10.68 -0.47 -27.85
C THR A 328 -11.36 0.61 -27.02
N CYS A 329 -10.67 1.08 -25.99
CA CYS A 329 -11.02 2.20 -25.16
C CYS A 329 -10.18 3.40 -25.56
N ASN A 330 -10.82 4.56 -25.67
CA ASN A 330 -10.16 5.85 -25.77
C ASN A 330 -10.24 6.56 -24.41
N GLY A 331 -9.23 7.33 -24.07
CA GLY A 331 -9.22 7.97 -22.77
C GLY A 331 -7.94 8.73 -22.47
N VAL A 332 -7.55 8.76 -21.22
CA VAL A 332 -6.37 9.49 -20.75
C VAL A 332 -5.41 8.62 -19.97
N GLU A 333 -4.12 8.85 -20.16
CA GLU A 333 -3.08 8.47 -19.23
C GLU A 333 -2.88 9.59 -18.22
N ILE A 334 -2.86 9.24 -16.94
CA ILE A 334 -2.56 10.14 -15.82
C ILE A 334 -1.06 10.13 -15.62
N ILE A 335 -0.40 11.27 -15.86
CA ILE A 335 1.05 11.45 -15.75
C ILE A 335 1.34 12.30 -14.52
N LEU A 336 1.97 11.69 -13.51
CA LEU A 336 2.38 12.36 -12.29
C LEU A 336 3.62 13.23 -12.58
N THR A 337 3.49 14.53 -12.51
CA THR A 337 4.60 15.49 -12.76
C THR A 337 5.28 15.96 -11.48
N ASN A 338 4.53 16.05 -10.37
CA ASN A 338 5.08 16.38 -9.06
C ASN A 338 4.20 15.81 -7.95
N ARG A 339 4.66 14.74 -7.33
CA ARG A 339 3.92 14.03 -6.28
C ARG A 339 3.72 14.85 -4.99
N ASP A 340 4.59 15.82 -4.71
CA ASP A 340 4.55 16.58 -3.46
C ASP A 340 3.38 17.58 -3.41
N ILE A 341 2.83 17.93 -4.57
CA ILE A 341 1.67 18.83 -4.71
C ILE A 341 0.46 18.15 -5.35
N PHE A 342 0.57 16.85 -5.67
CA PHE A 342 -0.50 16.07 -6.25
C PHE A 342 -1.56 15.70 -5.21
N SER A 343 -2.83 15.85 -5.56
CA SER A 343 -3.96 15.46 -4.71
C SER A 343 -4.80 14.38 -5.40
N PRO A 344 -4.57 13.08 -5.08
CA PRO A 344 -5.20 11.99 -5.82
C PRO A 344 -6.73 12.04 -5.78
N VAL A 345 -7.33 12.29 -4.62
CA VAL A 345 -8.79 12.28 -4.45
C VAL A 345 -9.44 13.41 -5.25
N ILE A 346 -8.83 14.60 -5.26
CA ILE A 346 -9.34 15.73 -6.07
C ILE A 346 -9.26 15.37 -7.56
N VAL A 347 -8.16 14.78 -8.01
CA VAL A 347 -7.99 14.35 -9.41
C VAL A 347 -9.05 13.33 -9.81
N GLY A 348 -9.30 12.31 -8.97
CA GLY A 348 -10.34 11.30 -9.23
C GLY A 348 -11.75 11.90 -9.32
N ILE A 349 -12.09 12.81 -8.42
CA ILE A 349 -13.39 13.51 -8.43
C ILE A 349 -13.53 14.38 -9.67
N GLN A 350 -12.50 15.16 -10.02
CA GLN A 350 -12.53 16.03 -11.21
C GLN A 350 -12.63 15.20 -12.50
N LEU A 351 -11.95 14.06 -12.56
CA LEU A 351 -12.03 13.14 -13.69
C LEU A 351 -13.46 12.59 -13.87
N LEU A 352 -14.08 12.09 -12.79
CA LEU A 352 -15.47 11.63 -12.81
C LEU A 352 -16.43 12.74 -13.20
N GLN A 353 -16.28 13.93 -12.64
CA GLN A 353 -17.10 15.09 -12.98
C GLN A 353 -16.96 15.48 -14.45
N THR A 354 -15.75 15.53 -14.97
CA THR A 354 -15.47 15.87 -16.36
C THR A 354 -16.08 14.84 -17.32
N ILE A 355 -15.91 13.54 -17.05
CA ILE A 355 -16.54 12.48 -17.84
C ILE A 355 -18.08 12.60 -17.79
N SER A 356 -18.64 12.86 -16.62
CA SER A 356 -20.09 13.05 -16.46
C SER A 356 -20.64 14.25 -17.26
N LEU A 357 -19.88 15.35 -17.34
CA LEU A 357 -20.27 16.54 -18.08
C LEU A 357 -20.12 16.36 -19.60
N LEU A 358 -19.06 15.70 -20.05
CA LEU A 358 -18.84 15.46 -21.48
C LEU A 358 -19.76 14.37 -22.04
N TYR A 359 -20.04 13.34 -21.23
CA TYR A 359 -20.76 12.14 -21.70
C TYR A 359 -21.94 11.75 -20.77
N PRO A 360 -22.90 12.67 -20.51
CA PRO A 360 -23.95 12.48 -19.50
C PRO A 360 -24.91 11.33 -19.80
N GLN A 361 -25.00 10.88 -21.06
CA GLN A 361 -25.88 9.78 -21.48
C GLN A 361 -25.11 8.44 -21.64
N LYS A 362 -23.82 8.43 -21.35
CA LYS A 362 -22.94 7.26 -21.54
C LYS A 362 -22.36 6.75 -20.23
N LEU A 363 -22.09 7.67 -19.29
CA LEU A 363 -21.58 7.31 -17.98
C LEU A 363 -22.68 6.66 -17.15
N GLU A 364 -22.39 5.48 -16.62
CA GLU A 364 -23.21 4.73 -15.65
C GLU A 364 -22.40 4.60 -14.35
N ILE A 365 -23.08 4.81 -13.19
CA ILE A 365 -22.50 4.71 -11.85
C ILE A 365 -23.29 3.68 -11.05
#